data_96a0e49e8d592e31bacb36b91ba0ae1a
#
_entry.id   96a0e49e8d592e31bacb36b91ba0ae1a
#
_cell.length_a   1.000
_cell.length_b   1.000
_cell.length_c   1.000
_cell.angle_alpha   90.00
_cell.angle_beta   90.00
_cell.angle_gamma   90.00
#
_symmetry.space_group_name_H-M   'P 1'
#
loop_
_entity.id
_entity.type
_entity.pdbx_description
1 polymer ?
#
loop_
_entity_poly.entity_id
_entity_poly.type
_entity_poly.pdbx_seq_one_letter_code
_entity_poly.pdbx_strand_id
1 'polypeptide(L)'
;MADTERSLALLDTVRRSGVLSETSMQALKKVDPARKLTLGEPANQHKEENVLLVATLVDDSGSLNVAVERDPKTERRTSRSASCDDPKSNAEAVRIGHNAVIQALQESAKPSTIWFHTRYLKGYELNSWNQLERVTRMDRSNFRPDGGTPLYDETVAILGSVITKTQEFRNHWVQVRTATLIVTDGEDTESRLQTPTSVKNVVIDMYNMGIHIIVAMGIDDGKTDFCRSSNTLIEY
;
A
#
# COMPACT_ATOMS: atom_id res chain seq x y z
N MET A 1 -1.54 -16.83 -14.48
CA MET A 1 -2.78 -17.58 -14.15
C MET A 1 -2.69 -18.23 -12.77
N ALA A 2 -1.60 -18.90 -12.40
CA ALA A 2 -1.48 -19.58 -11.11
C ALA A 2 -1.68 -18.68 -9.87
N ASP A 3 -1.14 -17.48 -9.84
CA ASP A 3 -1.25 -16.58 -8.67
C ASP A 3 -2.68 -16.05 -8.44
N THR A 4 -3.41 -15.77 -9.51
CA THR A 4 -4.79 -15.29 -9.40
C THR A 4 -5.74 -16.38 -8.87
N GLU A 5 -5.62 -17.61 -9.37
CA GLU A 5 -6.41 -18.76 -8.89
C GLU A 5 -6.08 -19.06 -7.42
N ARG A 6 -4.80 -19.01 -7.06
CA ARG A 6 -4.34 -19.22 -5.69
C ARG A 6 -4.86 -18.13 -4.74
N SER A 7 -4.81 -16.86 -5.15
CA SER A 7 -5.36 -15.74 -4.37
C SER A 7 -6.86 -15.89 -4.14
N LEU A 8 -7.63 -16.29 -5.15
CA LEU A 8 -9.07 -16.52 -5.02
C LEU A 8 -9.37 -17.69 -4.07
N ALA A 9 -8.62 -18.79 -4.12
CA ALA A 9 -8.78 -19.90 -3.19
C ALA A 9 -8.47 -19.48 -1.73
N LEU A 10 -7.47 -18.64 -1.51
CA LEU A 10 -7.15 -18.07 -0.20
C LEU A 10 -8.27 -17.15 0.30
N LEU A 11 -8.81 -16.27 -0.55
CA LEU A 11 -9.96 -15.42 -0.20
C LEU A 11 -11.20 -16.26 0.16
N ASP A 12 -11.47 -17.36 -0.53
CA ASP A 12 -12.57 -18.26 -0.17
C ASP A 12 -12.33 -18.92 1.20
N THR A 13 -11.10 -19.22 1.56
CA THR A 13 -10.76 -19.72 2.91
C THR A 13 -11.05 -18.65 3.97
N VAL A 14 -10.62 -17.41 3.73
CA VAL A 14 -10.89 -16.26 4.62
C VAL A 14 -12.41 -16.03 4.76
N ARG A 15 -13.16 -16.12 3.67
CA ARG A 15 -14.62 -16.02 3.69
C ARG A 15 -15.27 -17.07 4.61
N ARG A 16 -14.84 -18.32 4.50
CA ARG A 16 -15.37 -19.42 5.32
C ARG A 16 -15.07 -19.26 6.81
N SER A 17 -14.00 -18.57 7.16
CA SER A 17 -13.68 -18.27 8.56
C SER A 17 -14.58 -17.19 9.18
N GLY A 18 -15.38 -16.48 8.38
CA GLY A 18 -16.31 -15.44 8.83
C GLY A 18 -15.65 -14.15 9.34
N VAL A 19 -14.36 -13.97 9.12
CA VAL A 19 -13.62 -12.77 9.59
C VAL A 19 -13.82 -11.55 8.69
N LEU A 20 -14.27 -11.74 7.45
CA LEU A 20 -14.64 -10.66 6.54
C LEU A 20 -16.15 -10.64 6.33
N SER A 21 -16.71 -9.42 6.33
CA SER A 21 -18.10 -9.18 5.98
C SER A 21 -18.36 -9.50 4.50
N GLU A 22 -19.62 -9.74 4.15
CA GLU A 22 -20.01 -9.98 2.75
C GLU A 22 -19.70 -8.76 1.87
N THR A 23 -19.85 -7.54 2.40
CA THR A 23 -19.52 -6.29 1.69
C THR A 23 -18.04 -6.18 1.35
N SER A 24 -17.16 -6.52 2.30
CA SER A 24 -15.70 -6.57 2.06
C SER A 24 -15.34 -7.66 1.05
N MET A 25 -15.98 -8.82 1.13
CA MET A 25 -15.76 -9.89 0.15
C MET A 25 -16.20 -9.48 -1.25
N GLN A 26 -17.32 -8.74 -1.39
CA GLN A 26 -17.75 -8.21 -2.69
C GLN A 26 -16.76 -7.17 -3.23
N ALA A 27 -16.22 -6.29 -2.38
CA ALA A 27 -15.18 -5.35 -2.79
C ALA A 27 -13.92 -6.07 -3.30
N LEU A 28 -13.41 -7.05 -2.55
CA LEU A 28 -12.24 -7.84 -2.93
C LEU A 28 -12.42 -8.64 -4.23
N LYS A 29 -13.63 -9.15 -4.48
CA LYS A 29 -13.97 -9.86 -5.74
C LYS A 29 -14.04 -8.92 -6.95
N LYS A 30 -14.30 -7.63 -6.75
CA LYS A 30 -14.32 -6.61 -7.80
C LYS A 30 -12.92 -6.05 -8.13
N VAL A 31 -11.87 -6.51 -7.47
CA VAL A 31 -10.51 -6.11 -7.86
C VAL A 31 -10.29 -6.52 -9.32
N ASP A 32 -9.85 -5.56 -10.13
CA ASP A 32 -9.59 -5.76 -11.55
C ASP A 32 -8.62 -6.95 -11.74
N PRO A 33 -8.98 -7.96 -12.55
CA PRO A 33 -8.07 -9.08 -12.85
C PRO A 33 -6.72 -8.64 -13.43
N ALA A 34 -6.65 -7.48 -14.09
CA ALA A 34 -5.41 -6.90 -14.57
C ALA A 34 -4.53 -6.35 -13.43
N ARG A 35 -5.15 -5.96 -12.31
CA ARG A 35 -4.49 -5.40 -11.12
C ARG A 35 -4.10 -6.44 -10.07
N LYS A 36 -4.46 -7.66 -10.21
CA LYS A 36 -4.14 -8.88 -9.45
C LYS A 36 -3.92 -8.70 -7.94
N LEU A 37 -4.42 -9.63 -7.16
CA LEU A 37 -3.99 -9.84 -5.79
C LEU A 37 -2.68 -10.62 -5.80
N THR A 38 -1.59 -9.97 -5.43
CA THR A 38 -0.25 -10.54 -5.55
C THR A 38 0.11 -11.36 -4.33
N LEU A 39 0.68 -12.54 -4.55
CA LEU A 39 1.21 -13.41 -3.51
C LEU A 39 2.75 -13.41 -3.45
N GLY A 40 3.43 -13.07 -4.54
CA GLY A 40 4.89 -13.06 -4.60
C GLY A 40 5.52 -14.42 -4.26
N GLU A 41 6.64 -14.41 -3.54
CA GLU A 41 7.30 -15.64 -3.13
C GLU A 41 6.42 -16.50 -2.22
N PRO A 42 6.43 -17.85 -2.37
CA PRO A 42 5.58 -18.73 -1.55
C PRO A 42 5.98 -18.75 -0.07
N ALA A 43 4.98 -18.76 0.82
CA ALA A 43 5.18 -18.81 2.27
C ALA A 43 5.74 -20.16 2.78
N ASN A 44 5.59 -21.25 2.01
CA ASN A 44 6.03 -22.60 2.40
C ASN A 44 7.56 -22.77 2.54
N GLN A 45 8.34 -21.80 2.07
CA GLN A 45 9.80 -21.79 2.23
C GLN A 45 10.25 -21.08 3.51
N HIS A 46 9.32 -20.41 4.22
CA HIS A 46 9.61 -19.69 5.45
C HIS A 46 9.75 -20.67 6.64
N LYS A 47 10.81 -20.49 7.44
CA LYS A 47 11.14 -21.37 8.58
C LYS A 47 10.82 -20.78 9.95
N GLU A 48 10.53 -19.48 9.99
CA GLU A 48 10.28 -18.79 11.25
C GLU A 48 8.82 -18.93 11.67
N GLU A 49 8.57 -19.00 12.98
CA GLU A 49 7.21 -19.12 13.54
C GLU A 49 6.39 -17.85 13.47
N ASN A 50 7.07 -16.70 13.33
CA ASN A 50 6.46 -15.38 13.31
C ASN A 50 6.91 -14.60 12.08
N VAL A 51 5.98 -13.88 11.46
CA VAL A 51 6.27 -13.01 10.32
C VAL A 51 5.60 -11.64 10.46
N LEU A 52 6.30 -10.59 10.02
CA LEU A 52 5.75 -9.27 9.79
C LEU A 52 5.61 -9.03 8.30
N LEU A 53 4.39 -8.81 7.84
CA LEU A 53 4.11 -8.38 6.46
C LEU A 53 4.01 -6.86 6.42
N VAL A 54 4.86 -6.21 5.66
CA VAL A 54 4.84 -4.76 5.44
C VAL A 54 4.44 -4.50 4.00
N ALA A 55 3.35 -3.77 3.81
CA ALA A 55 2.86 -3.37 2.50
C ALA A 55 2.89 -1.84 2.36
N THR A 56 3.33 -1.34 1.22
CA THR A 56 3.31 0.10 0.90
C THR A 56 2.55 0.32 -0.41
N LEU A 57 1.47 1.10 -0.34
CA LEU A 57 0.82 1.68 -1.51
C LEU A 57 1.36 3.09 -1.68
N VAL A 58 1.94 3.35 -2.83
CA VAL A 58 2.62 4.62 -3.09
C VAL A 58 1.99 5.31 -4.29
N ASP A 59 1.59 6.54 -4.07
CA ASP A 59 1.09 7.41 -5.13
C ASP A 59 2.21 7.66 -6.15
N ASP A 60 1.91 7.41 -7.41
CA ASP A 60 2.75 7.69 -8.57
C ASP A 60 2.00 8.56 -9.60
N SER A 61 1.05 9.37 -9.13
CA SER A 61 0.31 10.33 -9.94
C SER A 61 1.15 11.56 -10.31
N GLY A 62 0.71 12.27 -11.35
CA GLY A 62 1.44 13.45 -11.86
C GLY A 62 1.47 14.63 -10.89
N SER A 63 0.60 14.68 -9.89
CA SER A 63 0.57 15.69 -8.82
C SER A 63 1.86 15.74 -8.00
N LEU A 64 2.59 14.62 -7.88
CA LEU A 64 3.90 14.56 -7.20
C LEU A 64 5.02 15.34 -7.93
N ASN A 65 4.79 15.76 -9.17
CA ASN A 65 5.73 16.59 -9.93
C ASN A 65 5.62 18.07 -9.53
N VAL A 66 5.65 18.32 -8.24
CA VAL A 66 5.67 19.65 -7.63
C VAL A 66 6.77 19.73 -6.57
N ALA A 67 7.28 20.93 -6.36
CA ALA A 67 8.10 21.28 -5.20
C ALA A 67 7.33 22.27 -4.34
N VAL A 68 7.15 21.96 -3.07
CA VAL A 68 6.49 22.84 -2.10
C VAL A 68 7.54 23.57 -1.29
N GLU A 69 7.49 24.89 -1.28
CA GLU A 69 8.36 25.75 -0.51
C GLU A 69 7.56 26.50 0.56
N ARG A 70 8.08 26.52 1.78
CA ARG A 70 7.49 27.24 2.91
C ARG A 70 8.32 28.48 3.19
N ASP A 71 7.71 29.64 3.14
CA ASP A 71 8.35 30.87 3.57
C ASP A 71 8.54 30.84 5.09
N PRO A 72 9.78 30.87 5.60
CA PRO A 72 10.04 30.74 7.04
C PRO A 72 9.54 31.93 7.88
N LYS A 73 9.21 33.07 7.24
CA LYS A 73 8.74 34.29 7.93
C LYS A 73 7.21 34.37 7.98
N THR A 74 6.55 33.98 6.91
CA THR A 74 5.09 34.12 6.77
C THR A 74 4.35 32.80 6.93
N GLU A 75 5.07 31.69 7.03
CA GLU A 75 4.57 30.32 6.99
C GLU A 75 3.74 29.99 5.72
N ARG A 76 3.70 30.92 4.77
CA ARG A 76 2.99 30.76 3.52
C ARG A 76 3.64 29.65 2.69
N ARG A 77 2.82 28.72 2.23
CA ARG A 77 3.23 27.66 1.32
C ARG A 77 3.01 28.11 -0.12
N THR A 78 3.99 27.82 -0.96
CA THR A 78 3.90 28.02 -2.42
C THR A 78 4.33 26.73 -3.09
N SER A 79 3.61 26.31 -4.11
CA SER A 79 3.98 25.15 -4.92
C SER A 79 4.37 25.62 -6.31
N ARG A 80 5.37 24.96 -6.89
CA ARG A 80 5.77 25.13 -8.28
C ARG A 80 5.84 23.79 -8.98
N SER A 81 5.58 23.77 -10.28
CA SER A 81 5.88 22.58 -11.10
C SER A 81 7.36 22.23 -10.98
N ALA A 82 7.65 20.96 -10.82
CA ALA A 82 8.99 20.41 -10.72
C ALA A 82 9.08 19.16 -11.60
N SER A 83 10.29 18.87 -12.11
CA SER A 83 10.55 17.57 -12.70
C SER A 83 10.56 16.51 -11.60
N CYS A 84 10.18 15.27 -11.93
CA CYS A 84 10.35 14.13 -11.00
C CYS A 84 11.82 13.90 -10.61
N ASP A 85 12.77 14.48 -11.32
CA ASP A 85 14.21 14.43 -11.03
C ASP A 85 14.71 15.65 -10.21
N ASP A 86 13.84 16.64 -9.95
CA ASP A 86 14.17 17.77 -9.08
C ASP A 86 14.38 17.28 -7.64
N PRO A 87 15.53 17.55 -6.99
CA PRO A 87 15.80 17.10 -5.64
C PRO A 87 14.85 17.68 -4.58
N LYS A 88 14.07 18.69 -4.91
CA LYS A 88 13.03 19.28 -4.05
C LYS A 88 11.62 18.83 -4.39
N SER A 89 11.44 17.93 -5.37
CA SER A 89 10.12 17.45 -5.75
C SER A 89 9.53 16.51 -4.69
N ASN A 90 8.20 16.46 -4.62
CA ASN A 90 7.51 15.47 -3.81
C ASN A 90 7.87 14.05 -4.26
N ALA A 91 8.10 13.82 -5.56
CA ALA A 91 8.57 12.55 -6.07
C ALA A 91 9.91 12.10 -5.44
N GLU A 92 10.85 13.03 -5.28
CA GLU A 92 12.13 12.72 -4.58
C GLU A 92 11.91 12.45 -3.09
N ALA A 93 11.04 13.22 -2.43
CA ALA A 93 10.70 12.99 -1.03
C ALA A 93 10.09 11.59 -0.81
N VAL A 94 9.22 11.14 -1.70
CA VAL A 94 8.65 9.78 -1.68
C VAL A 94 9.72 8.71 -1.83
N ARG A 95 10.65 8.87 -2.80
CA ARG A 95 11.77 7.93 -2.98
C ARG A 95 12.63 7.82 -1.72
N ILE A 96 12.98 8.95 -1.13
CA ILE A 96 13.79 8.99 0.11
C ILE A 96 13.02 8.33 1.25
N GLY A 97 11.74 8.67 1.44
CA GLY A 97 10.89 8.12 2.50
C GLY A 97 10.71 6.61 2.39
N HIS A 98 10.37 6.11 1.19
CA HIS A 98 10.23 4.67 0.94
C HIS A 98 11.53 3.91 1.26
N ASN A 99 12.68 4.42 0.80
CA ASN A 99 13.97 3.79 1.05
C ASN A 99 14.40 3.86 2.52
N ALA A 100 14.00 4.92 3.24
CA ALA A 100 14.24 5.04 4.69
C ALA A 100 13.44 3.99 5.47
N VAL A 101 12.19 3.69 5.07
CA VAL A 101 11.40 2.60 5.66
C VAL A 101 12.11 1.26 5.47
N ILE A 102 12.55 0.95 4.24
CA ILE A 102 13.30 -0.29 3.97
C ILE A 102 14.55 -0.37 4.84
N GLN A 103 15.32 0.72 4.92
CA GLN A 103 16.54 0.74 5.72
C GLN A 103 16.25 0.50 7.21
N ALA A 104 15.26 1.20 7.79
CA ALA A 104 14.89 1.02 9.19
C ALA A 104 14.44 -0.42 9.50
N LEU A 105 13.73 -1.06 8.56
CA LEU A 105 13.34 -2.45 8.71
C LEU A 105 14.55 -3.40 8.61
N GLN A 106 15.52 -3.13 7.73
CA GLN A 106 16.75 -3.93 7.60
C GLN A 106 17.64 -3.83 8.83
N GLU A 107 17.60 -2.71 9.52
CA GLU A 107 18.32 -2.47 10.80
C GLU A 107 17.58 -3.04 12.01
N SER A 108 16.39 -3.60 11.83
CA SER A 108 15.61 -4.22 12.90
C SER A 108 16.26 -5.52 13.42
N ALA A 109 15.85 -5.96 14.61
CA ALA A 109 16.46 -7.11 15.28
C ALA A 109 16.31 -8.46 14.51
N LYS A 110 15.28 -8.57 13.66
CA LYS A 110 14.99 -9.81 12.89
C LYS A 110 14.51 -9.51 11.47
N PRO A 111 15.35 -8.97 10.60
CA PRO A 111 14.93 -8.61 9.24
C PRO A 111 14.50 -9.83 8.40
N SER A 112 15.02 -11.03 8.67
CA SER A 112 14.65 -12.27 7.98
C SER A 112 13.19 -12.68 8.18
N THR A 113 12.52 -12.16 9.22
CA THR A 113 11.09 -12.41 9.47
C THR A 113 10.19 -11.41 8.77
N ILE A 114 10.75 -10.44 8.07
CA ILE A 114 9.99 -9.35 7.43
C ILE A 114 9.82 -9.64 5.95
N TRP A 115 8.57 -9.57 5.49
CA TRP A 115 8.21 -9.64 4.09
C TRP A 115 7.67 -8.29 3.65
N PHE A 116 8.10 -7.83 2.49
CA PHE A 116 7.83 -6.50 2.00
C PHE A 116 7.16 -6.51 0.64
N HIS A 117 6.17 -5.64 0.47
CA HIS A 117 5.44 -5.44 -0.77
C HIS A 117 5.32 -3.95 -1.07
N THR A 118 5.60 -3.53 -2.30
CA THR A 118 5.40 -2.16 -2.77
C THR A 118 4.57 -2.16 -4.03
N ARG A 119 3.45 -1.44 -3.99
CA ARG A 119 2.54 -1.25 -5.11
C ARG A 119 2.35 0.23 -5.41
N TYR A 120 2.26 0.59 -6.67
CA TYR A 120 1.94 1.94 -7.14
C TYR A 120 0.44 2.06 -7.45
N LEU A 121 -0.10 3.29 -7.41
CA LEU A 121 -1.50 3.54 -7.74
C LEU A 121 -1.86 3.18 -9.20
N LYS A 122 -0.89 3.14 -10.11
CA LYS A 122 -1.12 2.63 -11.48
C LYS A 122 -1.25 1.11 -11.56
N GLY A 123 -1.16 0.41 -10.44
CA GLY A 123 -1.27 -1.05 -10.38
C GLY A 123 0.03 -1.80 -10.65
N TYR A 124 1.15 -1.10 -10.86
CA TYR A 124 2.47 -1.73 -10.95
C TYR A 124 3.04 -2.06 -9.58
N GLU A 125 3.92 -3.04 -9.54
CA GLU A 125 4.60 -3.47 -8.33
C GLU A 125 6.10 -3.28 -8.47
N LEU A 126 6.68 -2.51 -7.54
CA LEU A 126 8.13 -2.44 -7.42
C LEU A 126 8.66 -3.71 -6.75
N ASN A 127 7.95 -4.14 -5.71
CA ASN A 127 8.24 -5.36 -4.99
C ASN A 127 6.96 -6.16 -4.84
N SER A 128 6.88 -7.34 -5.45
CA SER A 128 5.95 -8.38 -5.04
C SER A 128 6.34 -8.86 -3.63
N TRP A 129 5.50 -9.64 -2.95
CA TRP A 129 5.86 -10.15 -1.63
C TRP A 129 7.20 -10.90 -1.65
N ASN A 130 8.24 -10.25 -1.15
CA ASN A 130 9.60 -10.76 -1.05
C ASN A 130 10.13 -10.63 0.38
N GLN A 131 11.05 -11.50 0.76
CA GLN A 131 11.82 -11.27 1.98
C GLN A 131 12.56 -9.95 1.89
N LEU A 132 12.65 -9.22 3.01
CA LEU A 132 13.20 -7.86 3.07
C LEU A 132 14.61 -7.73 2.49
N GLU A 133 15.40 -8.78 2.52
CA GLU A 133 16.76 -8.83 1.98
C GLU A 133 16.81 -8.75 0.44
N ARG A 134 15.70 -9.06 -0.22
CA ARG A 134 15.59 -9.13 -1.69
C ARG A 134 14.79 -7.98 -2.30
N VAL A 135 14.41 -7.00 -1.48
CA VAL A 135 13.60 -5.88 -1.98
C VAL A 135 14.40 -4.90 -2.81
N THR A 136 13.80 -4.45 -3.89
CA THR A 136 14.32 -3.38 -4.74
C THR A 136 14.04 -2.03 -4.09
N ARG A 137 15.07 -1.19 -4.00
CA ARG A 137 14.91 0.20 -3.54
C ARG A 137 14.31 1.05 -4.67
N MET A 138 13.56 2.06 -4.28
CA MET A 138 12.98 3.01 -5.21
C MET A 138 14.04 3.98 -5.71
N ASP A 139 14.09 4.20 -7.03
CA ASP A 139 15.00 5.12 -7.68
C ASP A 139 14.32 5.88 -8.83
N ARG A 140 15.07 6.73 -9.53
CA ARG A 140 14.56 7.54 -10.64
C ARG A 140 14.22 6.73 -11.90
N SER A 141 14.68 5.50 -12.01
CA SER A 141 14.37 4.63 -13.15
C SER A 141 13.06 3.87 -12.98
N ASN A 142 12.73 3.50 -11.73
CA ASN A 142 11.59 2.67 -11.39
C ASN A 142 10.42 3.43 -10.73
N PHE A 143 10.58 4.73 -10.42
CA PHE A 143 9.53 5.60 -9.90
C PHE A 143 9.49 6.92 -10.69
N ARG A 144 8.51 7.01 -11.60
CA ARG A 144 8.27 8.19 -12.45
C ARG A 144 6.80 8.56 -12.39
N PRO A 145 6.42 9.45 -11.47
CA PRO A 145 5.04 9.88 -11.32
C PRO A 145 4.47 10.53 -12.59
N ASP A 146 3.28 10.07 -13.01
CA ASP A 146 2.46 10.66 -14.05
C ASP A 146 1.00 10.17 -13.93
N GLY A 147 0.06 10.70 -14.74
CA GLY A 147 -1.34 10.25 -14.78
C GLY A 147 -2.16 10.60 -13.55
N GLY A 148 -3.26 9.88 -13.35
CA GLY A 148 -4.25 10.11 -12.30
C GLY A 148 -4.11 9.19 -11.09
N THR A 149 -5.10 9.23 -10.18
CA THR A 149 -5.03 8.65 -8.83
C THR A 149 -6.22 7.70 -8.59
N PRO A 150 -6.16 6.41 -9.00
CA PRO A 150 -7.19 5.41 -8.67
C PRO A 150 -7.04 4.87 -7.24
N LEU A 151 -7.12 5.76 -6.24
CA LEU A 151 -6.77 5.51 -4.86
C LEU A 151 -7.60 4.40 -4.22
N TYR A 152 -8.92 4.40 -4.41
CA TYR A 152 -9.79 3.41 -3.77
C TYR A 152 -9.63 2.02 -4.41
N ASP A 153 -9.49 1.96 -5.74
CA ASP A 153 -9.29 0.70 -6.45
C ASP A 153 -8.00 0.01 -6.00
N GLU A 154 -6.90 0.76 -5.91
CA GLU A 154 -5.60 0.22 -5.52
C GLU A 154 -5.50 -0.02 -4.00
N THR A 155 -6.19 0.77 -3.19
CA THR A 155 -6.27 0.49 -1.74
C THR A 155 -6.93 -0.86 -1.48
N VAL A 156 -8.07 -1.15 -2.11
CA VAL A 156 -8.72 -2.48 -1.95
C VAL A 156 -7.82 -3.59 -2.51
N ALA A 157 -7.10 -3.36 -3.62
CA ALA A 157 -6.20 -4.35 -4.19
C ALA A 157 -5.03 -4.69 -3.25
N ILE A 158 -4.36 -3.69 -2.66
CA ILE A 158 -3.25 -3.96 -1.73
C ILE A 158 -3.73 -4.60 -0.43
N LEU A 159 -4.87 -4.15 0.13
CA LEU A 159 -5.44 -4.77 1.32
C LEU A 159 -5.84 -6.23 1.05
N GLY A 160 -6.39 -6.53 -0.11
CA GLY A 160 -6.64 -7.88 -0.56
C GLY A 160 -5.38 -8.74 -0.66
N SER A 161 -4.28 -8.18 -1.17
CA SER A 161 -2.97 -8.84 -1.22
C SER A 161 -2.42 -9.12 0.18
N VAL A 162 -2.58 -8.19 1.14
CA VAL A 162 -2.22 -8.39 2.55
C VAL A 162 -3.04 -9.51 3.18
N ILE A 163 -4.36 -9.53 2.97
CA ILE A 163 -5.27 -10.56 3.50
C ILE A 163 -4.90 -11.94 2.95
N THR A 164 -4.73 -12.06 1.65
CA THR A 164 -4.39 -13.35 1.00
C THR A 164 -3.02 -13.85 1.43
N LYS A 165 -2.02 -12.96 1.51
CA LYS A 165 -0.69 -13.31 1.99
C LYS A 165 -0.70 -13.74 3.46
N THR A 166 -1.47 -13.06 4.30
CA THR A 166 -1.68 -13.43 5.69
C THR A 166 -2.26 -14.84 5.79
N GLN A 167 -3.29 -15.15 5.00
CA GLN A 167 -3.91 -16.47 5.00
C GLN A 167 -2.96 -17.56 4.50
N GLU A 168 -2.12 -17.24 3.51
CA GLU A 168 -1.10 -18.16 3.02
C GLU A 168 -0.15 -18.58 4.15
N PHE A 169 0.41 -17.63 4.90
CA PHE A 169 1.28 -17.94 6.05
C PHE A 169 0.56 -18.72 7.14
N ARG A 170 -0.68 -18.33 7.47
CA ARG A 170 -1.49 -19.03 8.47
C ARG A 170 -1.78 -20.50 8.10
N ASN A 171 -1.94 -20.79 6.83
CA ASN A 171 -2.09 -22.18 6.36
C ASN A 171 -0.82 -23.03 6.63
N HIS A 172 0.31 -22.39 6.87
CA HIS A 172 1.57 -23.01 7.28
C HIS A 172 1.88 -22.87 8.78
N TRP A 173 0.85 -22.52 9.59
CA TRP A 173 0.94 -22.36 11.04
C TRP A 173 1.88 -21.23 11.51
N VAL A 174 2.18 -20.27 10.63
CA VAL A 174 2.98 -19.09 10.94
C VAL A 174 2.11 -18.01 11.56
N GLN A 175 2.55 -17.40 12.66
CA GLN A 175 1.90 -16.24 13.25
C GLN A 175 2.22 -14.99 12.43
N VAL A 176 1.19 -14.22 12.07
CA VAL A 176 1.33 -13.06 11.19
C VAL A 176 0.85 -11.80 11.88
N ARG A 177 1.64 -10.74 11.74
CA ARG A 177 1.21 -9.34 11.94
C ARG A 177 1.46 -8.56 10.67
N THR A 178 0.69 -7.52 10.43
CA THR A 178 0.84 -6.72 9.22
C THR A 178 0.86 -5.23 9.50
N ALA A 179 1.61 -4.50 8.69
CA ALA A 179 1.59 -3.05 8.64
C ALA A 179 1.42 -2.62 7.18
N THR A 180 0.38 -1.84 6.91
CA THR A 180 0.13 -1.27 5.57
C THR A 180 0.23 0.24 5.64
N LEU A 181 1.08 0.83 4.80
CA LEU A 181 1.25 2.26 4.66
C LEU A 181 0.71 2.69 3.30
N ILE A 182 -0.23 3.62 3.30
CA ILE A 182 -0.79 4.26 2.09
C ILE A 182 -0.24 5.67 2.02
N VAL A 183 0.51 5.99 0.97
CA VAL A 183 1.15 7.29 0.76
C VAL A 183 0.52 7.95 -0.45
N THR A 184 -0.12 9.11 -0.29
CA THR A 184 -0.77 9.85 -1.37
C THR A 184 -0.74 11.36 -1.08
N ASP A 185 -0.78 12.19 -2.11
CA ASP A 185 -0.88 13.65 -2.01
C ASP A 185 -2.27 14.17 -2.37
N GLY A 186 -3.17 13.32 -2.83
CA GLY A 186 -4.38 13.77 -3.46
C GLY A 186 -5.65 13.01 -3.17
N GLU A 187 -6.69 13.49 -3.84
CA GLU A 187 -7.99 12.87 -3.88
C GLU A 187 -8.05 11.78 -4.95
N ASP A 188 -8.95 10.84 -4.77
CA ASP A 188 -9.25 9.86 -5.80
C ASP A 188 -9.82 10.52 -7.07
N THR A 189 -9.20 10.27 -8.20
CA THR A 189 -9.64 10.85 -9.50
C THR A 189 -10.02 9.80 -10.54
N GLU A 190 -9.62 8.55 -10.36
CA GLU A 190 -9.75 7.53 -11.41
C GLU A 190 -10.30 6.18 -10.94
N SER A 191 -10.67 6.01 -9.67
CA SER A 191 -11.29 4.75 -9.24
C SER A 191 -12.63 4.53 -9.92
N ARG A 192 -12.86 3.29 -10.36
CA ARG A 192 -14.05 2.89 -11.12
C ARG A 192 -14.82 1.74 -10.49
N LEU A 193 -14.15 0.91 -9.70
CA LEU A 193 -14.70 -0.33 -9.14
C LEU A 193 -14.99 -0.21 -7.66
N GLN A 194 -14.23 0.63 -6.97
CA GLN A 194 -14.29 0.82 -5.52
C GLN A 194 -14.73 2.23 -5.15
N THR A 195 -15.23 2.35 -3.94
CA THR A 195 -15.69 3.60 -3.34
C THR A 195 -15.07 3.79 -1.96
N PRO A 196 -15.12 4.99 -1.36
CA PRO A 196 -14.70 5.19 0.04
C PRO A 196 -15.33 4.17 0.99
N THR A 197 -16.62 3.87 0.80
CA THR A 197 -17.36 2.89 1.61
C THR A 197 -16.79 1.47 1.46
N SER A 198 -16.40 1.07 0.25
CA SER A 198 -15.76 -0.22 0.02
C SER A 198 -14.45 -0.34 0.80
N VAL A 199 -13.60 0.69 0.72
CA VAL A 199 -12.32 0.77 1.46
C VAL A 199 -12.59 0.70 2.97
N LYS A 200 -13.49 1.54 3.48
CA LYS A 200 -13.85 1.60 4.90
C LYS A 200 -14.28 0.23 5.43
N ASN A 201 -15.13 -0.49 4.72
CA ASN A 201 -15.59 -1.82 5.15
C ASN A 201 -14.42 -2.80 5.28
N VAL A 202 -13.52 -2.85 4.28
CA VAL A 202 -12.35 -3.74 4.31
C VAL A 202 -11.42 -3.37 5.47
N VAL A 203 -11.17 -2.07 5.70
CA VAL A 203 -10.33 -1.58 6.79
C VAL A 203 -10.92 -1.97 8.15
N ILE A 204 -12.24 -1.79 8.35
CA ILE A 204 -12.92 -2.17 9.60
C ILE A 204 -12.78 -3.67 9.87
N ASP A 205 -13.04 -4.52 8.86
CA ASP A 205 -12.91 -5.95 9.03
C ASP A 205 -11.46 -6.35 9.37
N MET A 206 -10.47 -5.77 8.69
CA MET A 206 -9.06 -6.00 9.00
C MET A 206 -8.67 -5.53 10.40
N TYR A 207 -9.18 -4.35 10.83
CA TYR A 207 -8.95 -3.86 12.18
C TYR A 207 -9.51 -4.83 13.23
N ASN A 208 -10.72 -5.34 13.02
CA ASN A 208 -11.36 -6.30 13.92
C ASN A 208 -10.60 -7.64 14.04
N MET A 209 -9.76 -7.99 13.06
CA MET A 209 -8.87 -9.15 13.17
C MET A 209 -7.75 -8.97 14.21
N GLY A 210 -7.44 -7.74 14.64
CA GLY A 210 -6.48 -7.43 15.70
C GLY A 210 -5.01 -7.68 15.36
N ILE A 211 -4.68 -7.93 14.08
CA ILE A 211 -3.32 -8.23 13.62
C ILE A 211 -2.83 -7.26 12.55
N HIS A 212 -3.71 -6.38 12.07
CA HIS A 212 -3.42 -5.44 11.00
C HIS A 212 -3.30 -4.01 11.55
N ILE A 213 -2.25 -3.30 11.11
CA ILE A 213 -2.08 -1.86 11.29
C ILE A 213 -2.16 -1.25 9.90
N ILE A 214 -3.04 -0.27 9.70
CA ILE A 214 -3.21 0.44 8.44
C ILE A 214 -3.04 1.93 8.72
N VAL A 215 -2.12 2.58 8.01
CA VAL A 215 -1.80 4.00 8.16
C VAL A 215 -1.87 4.68 6.81
N ALA A 216 -2.54 5.83 6.74
CA ALA A 216 -2.49 6.71 5.59
C ALA A 216 -1.59 7.91 5.92
N MET A 217 -0.71 8.27 4.98
CA MET A 217 0.19 9.41 5.08
C MET A 217 -0.02 10.33 3.88
N GLY A 218 -0.34 11.59 4.18
CA GLY A 218 -0.48 12.63 3.17
C GLY A 218 0.84 13.31 2.84
N ILE A 219 1.05 13.57 1.56
CA ILE A 219 2.15 14.39 1.07
C ILE A 219 1.58 15.78 0.77
N ASP A 220 2.25 16.81 1.28
CA ASP A 220 1.84 18.19 1.03
C ASP A 220 2.13 18.59 -0.43
N ASP A 221 1.08 18.80 -1.21
CA ASP A 221 1.14 19.34 -2.58
C ASP A 221 0.99 20.87 -2.63
N GLY A 222 0.80 21.50 -1.47
CA GLY A 222 0.56 22.93 -1.32
C GLY A 222 -0.88 23.37 -1.66
N LYS A 223 -1.77 22.45 -2.02
CA LYS A 223 -3.16 22.73 -2.44
C LYS A 223 -4.18 21.90 -1.69
N THR A 224 -3.92 20.62 -1.53
CA THR A 224 -4.86 19.65 -0.94
C THR A 224 -4.78 19.68 0.58
N ASP A 225 -5.93 19.75 1.23
CA ASP A 225 -6.02 19.54 2.68
C ASP A 225 -6.18 18.03 2.94
N PHE A 226 -5.05 17.35 3.12
CA PHE A 226 -5.04 15.91 3.34
C PHE A 226 -5.87 15.49 4.55
N CYS A 227 -5.91 16.31 5.61
CA CYS A 227 -6.73 15.99 6.79
C CYS A 227 -8.23 15.93 6.47
N ARG A 228 -8.71 16.72 5.50
CA ARG A 228 -10.09 16.60 5.02
C ARG A 228 -10.31 15.44 4.07
N SER A 229 -9.34 15.14 3.21
CA SER A 229 -9.44 14.05 2.23
C SER A 229 -9.21 12.68 2.89
N SER A 230 -8.32 12.57 3.88
CA SER A 230 -8.03 11.31 4.59
C SER A 230 -9.11 10.87 5.56
N ASN A 231 -9.92 11.80 6.08
CA ASN A 231 -11.11 11.47 6.89
C ASN A 231 -12.04 10.49 6.16
N THR A 232 -12.01 10.47 4.84
CA THR A 232 -12.78 9.52 4.03
C THR A 232 -12.19 8.10 4.03
N LEU A 233 -10.89 7.94 4.32
CA LEU A 233 -10.20 6.65 4.33
C LEU A 233 -10.14 6.00 5.72
N ILE A 234 -10.04 6.78 6.81
CA ILE A 234 -9.69 6.26 8.16
C ILE A 234 -10.45 6.99 9.28
N GLU A 235 -11.66 7.49 9.11
CA GLU A 235 -12.46 7.97 10.25
C GLU A 235 -12.96 6.79 11.11
N TYR A 236 -12.44 6.75 12.35
CA TYR A 236 -12.96 6.00 13.50
C TYR A 236 -13.44 6.95 14.58
#